data_e6b364173d01e33f0968e6ee2e0b0700
#
_entry.id   e6b364173d01e33f0968e6ee2e0b0700
#
_cell.length_a   1.000
_cell.length_b   1.000
_cell.length_c   1.000
_cell.angle_alpha   90.00
_cell.angle_beta   90.00
_cell.angle_gamma   90.00
#
_symmetry.space_group_name_H-M   'P 1'
#
loop_
_entity.id
_entity.type
_entity.pdbx_description
1 polymer ?
#
loop_
_entity_poly.entity_id
_entity_poly.type
_entity_poly.pdbx_seq_one_letter_code
_entity_poly.pdbx_strand_id
1 'polypeptide(L)'
;IRDRNLPDQAMLFNLAGESFREITKRSKFGLSTISIVFGNATAGGAYVPGMSDFSIFQKKSANVFLAGPPLVKMATNEISTTEELGGAEMHSKKSGVSDYLAENEYDGIRIAREIMKIIKTPKAHYIPKNKIKPPKYSEDEILNIIPVNNKIPWDIRELITRIIDDSQFSEFKELYGSTIVTGWAE
;
A
#
# COMPACT_ATOMS: atom_id res chain seq x y z
N ILE A 1 19.59 16.95 -3.36
CA ILE A 1 20.80 17.52 -2.74
C ILE A 1 21.76 17.82 -3.88
N ARG A 2 21.91 19.08 -4.28
CA ARG A 2 22.77 19.51 -5.39
C ARG A 2 23.80 20.55 -4.93
N ASP A 3 24.31 20.41 -3.74
CA ASP A 3 25.40 21.25 -3.32
C ASP A 3 26.71 20.77 -3.98
N ARG A 4 27.52 21.71 -4.48
CA ARG A 4 28.82 21.42 -5.06
C ARG A 4 29.94 21.31 -4.04
N ASN A 5 29.64 21.64 -2.78
CA ASN A 5 30.59 21.54 -1.68
C ASN A 5 30.62 20.10 -1.14
N LEU A 6 31.67 19.36 -1.41
CA LEU A 6 31.81 17.95 -0.99
C LEU A 6 31.72 17.74 0.53
N PRO A 7 32.29 18.58 1.41
CA PRO A 7 32.10 18.44 2.84
C PRO A 7 30.66 18.57 3.29
N ASP A 8 29.91 19.54 2.73
CA ASP A 8 28.49 19.73 3.04
C ASP A 8 27.65 18.58 2.49
N GLN A 9 27.97 18.05 1.30
CA GLN A 9 27.31 16.87 0.76
C GLN A 9 27.51 15.65 1.66
N ALA A 10 28.72 15.40 2.16
CA ALA A 10 29.00 14.28 3.04
C ALA A 10 28.21 14.38 4.36
N MET A 11 28.12 15.59 4.93
CA MET A 11 27.35 15.85 6.13
C MET A 11 25.85 15.65 5.91
N LEU A 12 25.31 16.23 4.83
CA LEU A 12 23.89 16.10 4.48
C LEU A 12 23.51 14.64 4.14
N PHE A 13 24.41 13.90 3.50
CA PHE A 13 24.19 12.49 3.17
C PHE A 13 24.11 11.62 4.43
N ASN A 14 24.94 11.89 5.42
CA ASN A 14 24.92 11.21 6.71
C ASN A 14 23.58 11.46 7.43
N LEU A 15 23.16 12.72 7.54
CA LEU A 15 21.87 13.10 8.14
C LEU A 15 20.68 12.50 7.40
N ALA A 16 20.71 12.49 6.05
CA ALA A 16 19.67 11.85 5.25
C ALA A 16 19.59 10.33 5.48
N GLY A 17 20.72 9.67 5.74
CA GLY A 17 20.79 8.25 6.07
C GLY A 17 20.08 7.90 7.39
N GLU A 18 20.02 8.82 8.33
CA GLU A 18 19.30 8.61 9.59
C GLU A 18 17.80 8.38 9.38
N SER A 19 17.20 9.01 8.37
CA SER A 19 15.78 8.82 8.07
C SER A 19 15.43 7.36 7.76
N PHE A 20 16.27 6.67 7.00
CA PHE A 20 16.08 5.24 6.69
C PHE A 20 16.23 4.37 7.94
N ARG A 21 17.22 4.66 8.76
CA ARG A 21 17.41 3.98 10.05
C ARG A 21 16.21 4.16 10.96
N GLU A 22 15.66 5.37 11.04
CA GLU A 22 14.51 5.64 11.92
C GLU A 22 13.22 4.98 11.40
N ILE A 23 12.97 4.89 10.09
CA ILE A 23 11.86 4.11 9.52
C ILE A 23 12.00 2.63 9.94
N THR A 24 13.20 2.05 9.78
CA THR A 24 13.46 0.65 10.14
C THR A 24 13.27 0.40 11.63
N LYS A 25 13.73 1.32 12.49
CA LYS A 25 13.54 1.22 13.93
C LYS A 25 12.06 1.28 14.34
N ARG A 26 11.30 2.18 13.71
CA ARG A 26 9.85 2.28 13.97
C ARG A 26 9.16 0.96 13.67
N SER A 27 9.43 0.37 12.51
CA SER A 27 8.90 -0.95 12.13
C SER A 27 9.31 -2.04 13.14
N LYS A 28 10.58 -2.06 13.59
CA LYS A 28 11.06 -2.96 14.64
C LYS A 28 10.29 -2.82 15.96
N PHE A 29 9.85 -1.62 16.31
CA PHE A 29 9.06 -1.35 17.51
C PHE A 29 7.55 -1.53 17.32
N GLY A 30 7.10 -2.04 16.16
CA GLY A 30 5.69 -2.20 15.82
C GLY A 30 4.95 -0.87 15.60
N LEU A 31 5.68 0.19 15.28
CA LEU A 31 5.12 1.50 14.95
C LEU A 31 4.99 1.59 13.43
N SER A 32 3.78 1.44 12.93
CA SER A 32 3.50 1.46 11.50
C SER A 32 3.79 2.82 10.86
N THR A 33 4.32 2.77 9.65
CA THR A 33 4.58 3.93 8.80
C THR A 33 3.68 3.88 7.58
N ILE A 34 2.96 4.96 7.31
CA ILE A 34 2.11 5.11 6.14
C ILE A 34 2.72 6.19 5.25
N SER A 35 3.01 5.85 4.00
CA SER A 35 3.46 6.80 2.98
C SER A 35 2.37 7.09 1.97
N ILE A 36 2.15 8.38 1.67
CA ILE A 36 1.26 8.81 0.61
C ILE A 36 2.11 9.53 -0.45
N VAL A 37 2.10 9.03 -1.66
CA VAL A 37 2.88 9.61 -2.77
C VAL A 37 1.96 10.38 -3.68
N PHE A 38 2.12 11.71 -3.72
CA PHE A 38 1.33 12.62 -4.54
C PHE A 38 2.07 13.10 -5.81
N GLY A 39 3.35 12.79 -5.93
CA GLY A 39 4.18 13.23 -7.04
C GLY A 39 5.39 12.33 -7.23
N ASN A 40 6.49 12.91 -7.72
CA ASN A 40 7.70 12.15 -8.02
C ASN A 40 8.52 11.88 -6.75
N ALA A 41 8.77 10.61 -6.49
CA ALA A 41 9.70 10.13 -5.46
C ALA A 41 10.84 9.36 -6.15
N THR A 42 11.99 10.02 -6.31
CA THR A 42 13.11 9.51 -7.11
C THR A 42 14.33 9.23 -6.24
N ALA A 43 15.11 8.22 -6.59
CA ALA A 43 16.36 7.82 -5.92
C ALA A 43 16.14 7.57 -4.42
N GLY A 44 16.82 8.33 -3.55
CA GLY A 44 16.63 8.23 -2.10
C GLY A 44 15.20 8.45 -1.63
N GLY A 45 14.42 9.29 -2.32
CA GLY A 45 12.99 9.51 -2.03
C GLY A 45 12.12 8.29 -2.30
N ALA A 46 12.51 7.41 -3.23
CA ALA A 46 11.79 6.19 -3.54
C ALA A 46 11.87 5.14 -2.41
N TYR A 47 12.90 5.20 -1.58
CA TYR A 47 13.04 4.29 -0.44
C TYR A 47 11.98 4.52 0.63
N VAL A 48 11.51 5.76 0.81
CA VAL A 48 10.51 6.06 1.85
C VAL A 48 9.22 5.25 1.66
N PRO A 49 8.53 5.31 0.50
CA PRO A 49 7.37 4.45 0.27
C PRO A 49 7.72 2.96 0.21
N GLY A 50 8.90 2.60 -0.32
CA GLY A 50 9.34 1.20 -0.39
C GLY A 50 9.66 0.56 0.97
N MET A 51 9.95 1.37 1.99
CA MET A 51 10.25 0.92 3.37
C MET A 51 9.07 1.11 4.33
N SER A 52 7.99 1.74 3.89
CA SER A 52 6.80 1.96 4.71
C SER A 52 5.97 0.68 4.83
N ASP A 53 5.27 0.52 5.96
CA ASP A 53 4.39 -0.62 6.17
C ASP A 53 3.14 -0.56 5.29
N PHE A 54 2.71 0.67 4.94
CA PHE A 54 1.63 0.94 4.00
C PHE A 54 2.02 2.04 3.03
N SER A 55 1.71 1.84 1.75
CA SER A 55 1.97 2.80 0.69
C SER A 55 0.72 3.08 -0.15
N ILE A 56 0.44 4.36 -0.34
CA ILE A 56 -0.71 4.86 -1.08
C ILE A 56 -0.19 5.73 -2.22
N PHE A 57 -0.48 5.38 -3.47
CA PHE A 57 -0.01 6.14 -4.62
C PHE A 57 -1.17 6.81 -5.32
N GLN A 58 -1.01 8.11 -5.61
CA GLN A 58 -2.00 8.86 -6.37
C GLN A 58 -1.89 8.54 -7.87
N LYS A 59 -2.99 8.15 -8.46
CA LYS A 59 -3.13 7.87 -9.88
C LYS A 59 -2.67 9.04 -10.74
N LYS A 60 -1.97 8.75 -11.83
CA LYS A 60 -1.47 9.71 -12.84
C LYS A 60 -0.38 10.67 -12.35
N SER A 61 -0.19 10.91 -11.07
CA SER A 61 0.78 11.87 -10.56
C SER A 61 1.91 11.24 -9.77
N ALA A 62 1.65 10.18 -9.02
CA ALA A 62 2.69 9.49 -8.25
C ALA A 62 3.60 8.66 -9.15
N ASN A 63 4.91 8.93 -9.06
CA ASN A 63 5.92 8.17 -9.77
C ASN A 63 7.05 7.83 -8.79
N VAL A 64 7.35 6.54 -8.66
CA VAL A 64 8.39 6.03 -7.76
C VAL A 64 9.36 5.18 -8.54
N PHE A 65 10.62 5.62 -8.62
CA PHE A 65 11.69 4.87 -9.28
C PHE A 65 13.06 5.30 -8.76
N LEU A 66 14.04 4.42 -8.82
CA LEU A 66 15.42 4.72 -8.41
C LEU A 66 16.10 5.63 -9.42
N ALA A 67 15.85 5.41 -10.72
CA ALA A 67 16.34 6.22 -11.81
C ALA A 67 15.19 6.53 -12.77
N GLY A 68 15.04 7.80 -13.15
CA GLY A 68 14.01 8.21 -14.11
C GLY A 68 14.35 7.82 -15.56
N PRO A 69 13.38 7.93 -16.49
CA PRO A 69 13.53 7.50 -17.88
C PRO A 69 14.81 7.99 -18.60
N PRO A 70 15.28 9.24 -18.39
CA PRO A 70 16.52 9.69 -19.05
C PRO A 70 17.78 8.92 -18.60
N LEU A 71 17.84 8.56 -17.30
CA LEU A 71 18.97 7.80 -16.76
C LEU A 71 18.91 6.33 -17.19
N VAL A 72 17.71 5.73 -17.23
CA VAL A 72 17.50 4.37 -17.73
C VAL A 72 17.94 4.29 -19.19
N LYS A 73 17.48 5.22 -20.03
CA LYS A 73 17.90 5.29 -21.44
C LYS A 73 19.41 5.39 -21.60
N MET A 74 20.06 6.21 -20.77
CA MET A 74 21.52 6.37 -20.84
C MET A 74 22.28 5.12 -20.38
N ALA A 75 21.77 4.38 -19.41
CA ALA A 75 22.42 3.22 -18.83
C ALA A 75 22.17 1.92 -19.63
N THR A 76 20.94 1.71 -20.10
CA THR A 76 20.50 0.44 -20.71
C THR A 76 20.04 0.58 -22.15
N ASN A 77 19.96 1.81 -22.67
CA ASN A 77 19.38 2.16 -23.97
C ASN A 77 17.87 1.82 -24.11
N GLU A 78 17.21 1.53 -23.02
CA GLU A 78 15.75 1.29 -22.99
C GLU A 78 14.99 2.63 -23.01
N ILE A 79 13.91 2.66 -23.78
CA ILE A 79 13.00 3.81 -23.85
C ILE A 79 11.73 3.42 -23.10
N SER A 80 11.42 4.16 -22.05
CA SER A 80 10.21 3.97 -21.25
C SER A 80 9.59 5.31 -20.90
N THR A 81 8.29 5.35 -20.75
CA THR A 81 7.59 6.49 -20.16
C THR A 81 7.73 6.50 -18.64
N THR A 82 7.48 7.62 -18.01
CA THR A 82 7.48 7.74 -16.54
C THR A 82 6.46 6.80 -15.91
N GLU A 83 5.27 6.67 -16.49
CA GLU A 83 4.21 5.79 -16.00
C GLU A 83 4.57 4.31 -16.14
N GLU A 84 5.17 3.90 -17.25
CA GLU A 84 5.61 2.51 -17.46
C GLU A 84 6.75 2.11 -16.54
N LEU A 85 7.66 3.06 -16.23
CA LEU A 85 8.83 2.80 -15.41
C LEU A 85 8.50 2.76 -13.91
N GLY A 86 7.65 3.65 -13.43
CA GLY A 86 7.39 3.80 -12.01
C GLY A 86 6.10 4.52 -11.65
N GLY A 87 5.10 4.51 -12.53
CA GLY A 87 3.81 5.12 -12.28
C GLY A 87 2.97 4.38 -11.23
N ALA A 88 1.98 5.06 -10.70
CA ALA A 88 1.12 4.53 -9.66
C ALA A 88 0.41 3.23 -10.06
N GLU A 89 -0.12 3.17 -11.27
CA GLU A 89 -0.81 1.96 -11.76
C GLU A 89 0.14 0.80 -12.00
N MET A 90 1.35 1.08 -12.49
CA MET A 90 2.38 0.05 -12.65
C MET A 90 2.73 -0.56 -11.29
N HIS A 91 2.94 0.27 -10.28
CA HIS A 91 3.27 -0.21 -8.94
C HIS A 91 2.11 -0.92 -8.25
N SER A 92 0.87 -0.51 -8.49
CA SER A 92 -0.30 -1.17 -7.92
C SER A 92 -0.64 -2.50 -8.59
N LYS A 93 -0.34 -2.66 -9.91
CA LYS A 93 -0.76 -3.83 -10.68
C LYS A 93 0.36 -4.85 -10.94
N LYS A 94 1.62 -4.39 -11.07
CA LYS A 94 2.73 -5.23 -11.51
C LYS A 94 3.80 -5.45 -10.45
N SER A 95 4.29 -4.42 -9.80
CA SER A 95 5.36 -4.55 -8.81
C SER A 95 4.85 -4.84 -7.40
N GLY A 96 3.62 -4.45 -7.07
CA GLY A 96 3.04 -4.58 -5.74
C GLY A 96 3.64 -3.63 -4.70
N VAL A 97 4.42 -2.63 -5.09
CA VAL A 97 5.00 -1.64 -4.16
C VAL A 97 3.92 -0.68 -3.65
N SER A 98 2.93 -0.34 -4.48
CA SER A 98 1.77 0.43 -4.04
C SER A 98 0.70 -0.51 -3.50
N ASP A 99 0.33 -0.33 -2.23
CA ASP A 99 -0.71 -1.12 -1.58
C ASP A 99 -2.10 -0.63 -1.97
N TYR A 100 -2.25 0.67 -2.14
CA TYR A 100 -3.51 1.33 -2.47
C TYR A 100 -3.31 2.37 -3.56
N LEU A 101 -4.24 2.40 -4.51
CA LEU A 101 -4.29 3.39 -5.58
C LEU A 101 -5.36 4.44 -5.26
N ALA A 102 -4.94 5.68 -5.03
CA ALA A 102 -5.83 6.79 -4.76
C ALA A 102 -6.18 7.57 -6.03
N GLU A 103 -7.43 7.95 -6.21
CA GLU A 103 -7.87 8.73 -7.38
C GLU A 103 -7.36 10.18 -7.35
N ASN A 104 -7.23 10.76 -6.16
CA ASN A 104 -6.73 12.11 -5.93
C ASN A 104 -6.15 12.25 -4.52
N GLU A 105 -5.66 13.45 -4.18
CA GLU A 105 -5.02 13.72 -2.88
C GLU A 105 -5.99 13.51 -1.69
N TYR A 106 -7.24 13.93 -1.82
CA TYR A 106 -8.26 13.76 -0.77
C TYR A 106 -8.56 12.29 -0.53
N ASP A 107 -8.63 11.50 -1.61
CA ASP A 107 -8.82 10.06 -1.53
C ASP A 107 -7.62 9.37 -0.87
N GLY A 108 -6.40 9.79 -1.19
CA GLY A 108 -5.19 9.30 -0.52
C GLY A 108 -5.21 9.53 1.00
N ILE A 109 -5.66 10.71 1.43
CA ILE A 109 -5.82 11.03 2.86
C ILE A 109 -6.96 10.20 3.47
N ARG A 110 -8.07 9.99 2.76
CA ARG A 110 -9.18 9.14 3.21
C ARG A 110 -8.69 7.71 3.45
N ILE A 111 -7.98 7.13 2.47
CA ILE A 111 -7.42 5.77 2.59
C ILE A 111 -6.46 5.68 3.79
N ALA A 112 -5.56 6.65 3.98
CA ALA A 112 -4.66 6.67 5.13
C ALA A 112 -5.42 6.68 6.47
N ARG A 113 -6.52 7.41 6.55
CA ARG A 113 -7.38 7.42 7.75
C ARG A 113 -8.09 6.10 7.98
N GLU A 114 -8.50 5.39 6.93
CA GLU A 114 -9.05 4.04 7.06
C GLU A 114 -7.99 3.05 7.55
N ILE A 115 -6.78 3.10 7.00
CA ILE A 115 -5.65 2.29 7.48
C ILE A 115 -5.39 2.55 8.97
N MET A 116 -5.44 3.81 9.41
CA MET A 116 -5.25 4.16 10.84
C MET A 116 -6.30 3.55 11.77
N LYS A 117 -7.50 3.24 11.28
CA LYS A 117 -8.52 2.54 12.08
C LYS A 117 -8.18 1.07 12.28
N ILE A 118 -7.49 0.47 11.29
CA ILE A 118 -7.10 -0.95 11.29
C ILE A 118 -5.84 -1.18 12.13
N ILE A 119 -4.90 -0.22 12.10
CA ILE A 119 -3.65 -0.32 12.85
C ILE A 119 -3.95 -0.31 14.35
N LYS A 120 -3.84 -1.48 14.97
CA LYS A 120 -3.93 -1.61 16.43
C LYS A 120 -2.54 -1.30 17.03
N THR A 121 -2.49 -0.38 17.97
CA THR A 121 -1.26 -0.18 18.75
C THR A 121 -0.90 -1.46 19.52
N PRO A 122 0.39 -1.78 19.72
CA PRO A 122 0.85 -3.05 20.35
C PRO A 122 0.23 -3.38 21.70
N LYS A 123 -0.43 -2.43 22.36
CA LYS A 123 -1.10 -2.61 23.67
C LYS A 123 -2.52 -3.15 23.59
N ALA A 124 -3.08 -3.33 22.39
CA ALA A 124 -4.49 -3.74 22.22
C ALA A 124 -4.62 -5.24 21.91
N HIS A 125 -4.16 -6.10 22.82
CA HIS A 125 -4.42 -7.54 22.74
C HIS A 125 -5.80 -7.96 23.27
N TYR A 126 -6.60 -7.03 23.76
CA TYR A 126 -7.90 -7.32 24.32
C TYR A 126 -9.01 -6.75 23.43
N ILE A 127 -9.72 -7.63 22.73
CA ILE A 127 -10.97 -7.31 22.07
C ILE A 127 -12.09 -7.62 23.07
N PRO A 128 -12.82 -6.61 23.59
CA PRO A 128 -13.95 -6.87 24.46
C PRO A 128 -15.00 -7.70 23.72
N LYS A 129 -15.43 -8.83 24.32
CA LYS A 129 -16.47 -9.71 23.74
C LYS A 129 -17.78 -8.98 23.36
N ASN A 130 -18.07 -7.87 24.02
CA ASN A 130 -19.24 -7.03 23.76
C ASN A 130 -19.11 -6.13 22.51
N LYS A 131 -17.99 -6.20 21.76
CA LYS A 131 -17.80 -5.49 20.49
C LYS A 131 -18.00 -6.38 19.28
N ILE A 132 -18.21 -7.67 19.45
CA ILE A 132 -18.48 -8.59 18.35
C ILE A 132 -19.87 -8.26 17.80
N LYS A 133 -19.96 -7.98 16.52
CA LYS A 133 -21.19 -7.73 15.81
C LYS A 133 -21.44 -8.83 14.80
N PRO A 134 -22.69 -9.32 14.68
CA PRO A 134 -22.98 -10.31 13.65
C PRO A 134 -22.79 -9.69 12.25
N PRO A 135 -22.51 -10.52 11.24
CA PRO A 135 -22.54 -10.10 9.86
C PRO A 135 -23.88 -9.44 9.51
N LYS A 136 -23.87 -8.48 8.59
CA LYS A 136 -25.11 -7.84 8.07
C LYS A 136 -25.87 -8.74 7.12
N TYR A 137 -25.16 -9.64 6.45
CA TYR A 137 -25.73 -10.63 5.54
C TYR A 137 -25.83 -11.98 6.24
N SER A 138 -26.91 -12.73 5.96
CA SER A 138 -27.16 -14.00 6.62
C SER A 138 -26.15 -15.07 6.19
N GLU A 139 -25.62 -15.80 7.17
CA GLU A 139 -24.78 -16.97 6.93
C GLU A 139 -25.52 -18.12 6.22
N ASP A 140 -26.84 -18.18 6.35
CA ASP A 140 -27.69 -19.18 5.66
C ASP A 140 -27.64 -19.03 4.13
N GLU A 141 -27.28 -17.85 3.62
CA GLU A 141 -27.16 -17.59 2.18
C GLU A 141 -25.88 -18.20 1.57
N ILE A 142 -24.89 -18.59 2.38
CA ILE A 142 -23.59 -19.08 1.91
C ILE A 142 -23.74 -20.26 0.93
N LEU A 143 -24.63 -21.19 1.24
CA LEU A 143 -24.88 -22.36 0.39
C LEU A 143 -25.47 -22.01 -1.00
N ASN A 144 -26.11 -20.83 -1.12
CA ASN A 144 -26.67 -20.37 -2.38
C ASN A 144 -25.67 -19.55 -3.22
N ILE A 145 -24.58 -19.06 -2.61
CA ILE A 145 -23.57 -18.21 -3.26
C ILE A 145 -22.50 -19.06 -3.92
N ILE A 146 -22.10 -20.13 -3.25
CA ILE A 146 -21.04 -21.02 -3.76
C ILE A 146 -21.64 -21.95 -4.83
N PRO A 147 -21.27 -21.81 -6.11
CA PRO A 147 -21.81 -22.66 -7.15
C PRO A 147 -21.32 -24.10 -7.01
N VAL A 148 -22.22 -25.06 -7.17
CA VAL A 148 -21.89 -26.50 -7.19
C VAL A 148 -20.94 -26.83 -8.34
N ASN A 149 -21.06 -26.10 -9.45
CA ASN A 149 -20.18 -26.26 -10.60
C ASN A 149 -18.99 -25.31 -10.50
N ASN A 150 -17.81 -25.85 -10.22
CA ASN A 150 -16.55 -25.10 -10.08
C ASN A 150 -16.11 -24.30 -11.32
N LYS A 151 -16.77 -24.47 -12.46
CA LYS A 151 -16.50 -23.68 -13.67
C LYS A 151 -17.26 -22.35 -13.69
N ILE A 152 -18.20 -22.13 -12.79
CA ILE A 152 -18.93 -20.88 -12.68
C ILE A 152 -18.12 -19.93 -11.79
N PRO A 153 -17.66 -18.79 -12.33
CA PRO A 153 -16.95 -17.81 -11.52
C PRO A 153 -17.92 -17.15 -10.52
N TRP A 154 -17.44 -16.88 -9.33
CA TRP A 154 -18.15 -16.17 -8.28
C TRP A 154 -17.19 -15.30 -7.48
N ASP A 155 -17.69 -14.28 -6.79
CA ASP A 155 -16.86 -13.37 -6.01
C ASP A 155 -16.74 -13.84 -4.56
N ILE A 156 -15.51 -14.15 -4.14
CA ILE A 156 -15.21 -14.59 -2.77
C ILE A 156 -15.57 -13.52 -1.72
N ARG A 157 -15.68 -12.24 -2.09
CA ARG A 157 -16.08 -11.16 -1.20
C ARG A 157 -17.50 -11.36 -0.67
N GLU A 158 -18.37 -11.97 -1.45
CA GLU A 158 -19.72 -12.35 -1.03
C GLU A 158 -19.70 -13.33 0.16
N LEU A 159 -18.76 -14.27 0.15
CA LEU A 159 -18.58 -15.18 1.28
C LEU A 159 -17.97 -14.46 2.48
N ILE A 160 -16.91 -13.66 2.24
CA ILE A 160 -16.20 -12.93 3.30
C ILE A 160 -17.18 -12.06 4.10
N THR A 161 -18.06 -11.30 3.43
CA THR A 161 -19.02 -10.41 4.08
C THR A 161 -20.08 -11.10 4.93
N ARG A 162 -20.23 -12.42 4.81
CA ARG A 162 -21.15 -13.24 5.63
C ARG A 162 -20.47 -13.92 6.82
N ILE A 163 -19.16 -13.77 6.94
CA ILE A 163 -18.38 -14.43 8.00
C ILE A 163 -17.82 -13.41 8.99
N ILE A 164 -17.48 -12.21 8.49
CA ILE A 164 -16.78 -11.19 9.28
C ILE A 164 -17.75 -10.27 10.03
N ASP A 165 -17.28 -9.70 11.15
CA ASP A 165 -18.05 -8.79 11.99
C ASP A 165 -18.53 -7.57 11.21
N ASP A 166 -19.82 -7.20 11.39
CA ASP A 166 -20.48 -6.06 10.74
C ASP A 166 -20.33 -6.04 9.20
N SER A 167 -19.91 -7.16 8.59
CA SER A 167 -19.61 -7.29 7.16
C SER A 167 -18.57 -6.27 6.65
N GLN A 168 -17.70 -5.78 7.54
CA GLN A 168 -16.70 -4.76 7.20
C GLN A 168 -15.38 -5.39 6.77
N PHE A 169 -15.14 -5.36 5.49
CA PHE A 169 -13.89 -5.82 4.88
C PHE A 169 -13.11 -4.65 4.28
N SER A 170 -11.82 -4.53 4.64
CA SER A 170 -10.91 -3.57 4.03
C SER A 170 -9.90 -4.32 3.18
N GLU A 171 -10.10 -4.28 1.88
CA GLU A 171 -9.24 -5.01 0.94
C GLU A 171 -7.84 -4.39 0.87
N PHE A 172 -6.82 -5.25 0.81
CA PHE A 172 -5.42 -4.89 0.74
C PHE A 172 -4.83 -5.38 -0.58
N LYS A 173 -4.14 -4.50 -1.31
CA LYS A 173 -3.53 -4.79 -2.63
C LYS A 173 -4.53 -5.31 -3.67
N GLU A 174 -5.72 -4.73 -3.72
CA GLU A 174 -6.82 -5.13 -4.61
C GLU A 174 -6.41 -5.34 -6.07
N LEU A 175 -5.48 -4.53 -6.57
CA LEU A 175 -5.04 -4.55 -7.97
C LEU A 175 -3.85 -5.48 -8.23
N TYR A 176 -3.18 -5.96 -7.17
CA TYR A 176 -2.01 -6.82 -7.29
C TYR A 176 -2.37 -8.29 -7.03
N GLY A 177 -2.15 -9.14 -8.03
CA GLY A 177 -2.50 -10.54 -7.91
C GLY A 177 -4.00 -10.77 -7.74
N SER A 178 -4.82 -10.14 -8.56
CA SER A 178 -6.29 -10.05 -8.49
C SER A 178 -7.05 -11.39 -8.46
N THR A 179 -6.36 -12.51 -8.56
CA THR A 179 -6.94 -13.86 -8.36
C THR A 179 -6.99 -14.27 -6.88
N ILE A 180 -6.41 -13.48 -5.99
CA ILE A 180 -6.43 -13.68 -4.54
C ILE A 180 -6.97 -12.40 -3.90
N VAL A 181 -7.91 -12.55 -2.98
CA VAL A 181 -8.43 -11.45 -2.17
C VAL A 181 -7.75 -11.48 -0.80
N THR A 182 -7.11 -10.39 -0.43
CA THR A 182 -6.47 -10.20 0.88
C THR A 182 -7.01 -8.93 1.53
N GLY A 183 -7.09 -8.92 2.84
CA GLY A 183 -7.61 -7.73 3.53
C GLY A 183 -7.65 -7.87 5.04
N TRP A 184 -8.24 -6.87 5.65
CA TRP A 184 -8.40 -6.73 7.08
C TRP A 184 -9.87 -6.84 7.46
N ALA A 185 -10.17 -7.60 8.50
CA ALA A 185 -11.51 -7.77 9.07
C ALA A 185 -11.42 -7.91 10.60
N GLU A 186 -12.53 -7.68 11.28
CA GLU A 186 -12.71 -8.03 12.71
C GLU A 186 -13.65 -9.20 12.86
#